data_7dfbc0d750d55318811e5c72aabcc643
#
_entry.id   7dfbc0d750d55318811e5c72aabcc643
#
_cell.length_a   1.000
_cell.length_b   1.000
_cell.length_c   1.000
_cell.angle_alpha   90.00
_cell.angle_beta   90.00
_cell.angle_gamma   90.00
#
_symmetry.space_group_name_H-M   'P 1'
#
loop_
_entity.id
_entity.type
_entity.pdbx_description
1 polymer ?
#
loop_
_entity_poly.entity_id
_entity_poly.type
_entity_poly.pdbx_seq_one_letter_code
_entity_poly.pdbx_strand_id
1 'polypeptide(L)'
;MTLRTRITLLTAGLLLVTLLLLGFALDGLLRSFLYRNLRAELLEAGNQVVRLLNLGGQALLEAGLPPSLYAEIQLLPEENPALLAKEGGISLQKSPALGSQRLVLKEREYETLLKEGEVWAEVELPREDRPLRLLVYARKVEVNLAGAVWKGVLLVGKPTEDLEATLEQFGRIYAGTALLILLLALLLARSLVARALEPLEWLARRAESMPDRPEPLPEPEGNDEVAALVRALNGMITRMRKALEAQTRFLQDASHELRTPVTAILGHVGYLLRRTPLTETQRESLEIVRREAERMGKLVSDLLELSQSGTWRIEPVPIRVLDLLEEVKEEFARSFEGEILVEAPEELYVRGDPDRLHQVLANLVSNALKAGAKRVWLRAFDLGDRVVVRVEDDGEGIPPEHLPHLFERFYRVDKARDRERGGSGLGLAIVKAILEAHGGEIWVESQVGQGTAFSFSLPSAAPPPPPR
;
A
#
# COMPACT_ATOMS: atom_id res chain seq x y z
N MET A 1 0.96 5.25 -5.24
CA MET A 1 -0.07 4.29 -5.73
C MET A 1 0.05 3.00 -4.97
N THR A 2 -1.03 2.53 -4.38
CA THR A 2 -1.07 1.24 -3.65
C THR A 2 -0.89 0.06 -4.60
N LEU A 3 -0.41 -1.09 -4.09
CA LEU A 3 -0.27 -2.33 -4.86
C LEU A 3 -1.61 -2.73 -5.52
N ARG A 4 -2.70 -2.57 -4.78
CA ARG A 4 -4.07 -2.80 -5.25
C ARG A 4 -4.41 -2.01 -6.52
N THR A 5 -4.09 -0.70 -6.53
CA THR A 5 -4.34 0.17 -7.70
C THR A 5 -3.48 -0.24 -8.90
N ARG A 6 -2.22 -0.64 -8.68
CA ARG A 6 -1.33 -1.08 -9.75
C ARG A 6 -1.83 -2.35 -10.44
N ILE A 7 -2.21 -3.37 -9.67
CA ILE A 7 -2.71 -4.63 -10.21
C ILE A 7 -4.01 -4.38 -10.99
N THR A 8 -4.96 -3.61 -10.42
CA THR A 8 -6.23 -3.29 -11.08
C THR A 8 -6.01 -2.54 -12.40
N LEU A 9 -5.09 -1.58 -12.47
CA LEU A 9 -4.77 -0.86 -13.70
C LEU A 9 -4.08 -1.74 -14.74
N LEU A 10 -3.17 -2.62 -14.33
CA LEU A 10 -2.50 -3.56 -15.24
C LEU A 10 -3.50 -4.55 -15.86
N THR A 11 -4.40 -5.12 -15.06
CA THR A 11 -5.44 -6.04 -15.57
C THR A 11 -6.42 -5.33 -16.49
N ALA A 12 -6.84 -4.11 -16.16
CA ALA A 12 -7.71 -3.29 -17.01
C ALA A 12 -7.02 -2.91 -18.33
N GLY A 13 -5.74 -2.52 -18.30
CA GLY A 13 -4.95 -2.20 -19.48
C GLY A 13 -4.77 -3.41 -20.40
N LEU A 14 -4.45 -4.57 -19.85
CA LEU A 14 -4.33 -5.81 -20.63
C LEU A 14 -5.64 -6.19 -21.31
N LEU A 15 -6.75 -6.10 -20.56
CA LEU A 15 -8.09 -6.41 -21.11
C LEU A 15 -8.48 -5.43 -22.21
N LEU A 16 -8.22 -4.14 -22.03
CA LEU A 16 -8.48 -3.11 -23.03
C LEU A 16 -7.74 -3.41 -24.34
N VAL A 17 -6.43 -3.70 -24.26
CA VAL A 17 -5.62 -4.05 -25.43
C VAL A 17 -6.18 -5.30 -26.12
N THR A 18 -6.55 -6.32 -25.36
CA THR A 18 -7.12 -7.56 -25.89
C THR A 18 -8.43 -7.32 -26.63
N LEU A 19 -9.33 -6.50 -26.03
CA LEU A 19 -10.61 -6.14 -26.68
C LEU A 19 -10.39 -5.31 -27.94
N LEU A 20 -9.44 -4.37 -27.96
CA LEU A 20 -9.13 -3.59 -29.16
C LEU A 20 -8.59 -4.47 -30.30
N LEU A 21 -7.66 -5.38 -29.99
CA LEU A 21 -7.13 -6.32 -30.99
C LEU A 21 -8.22 -7.25 -31.54
N LEU A 22 -9.08 -7.75 -30.65
CA LEU A 22 -10.19 -8.61 -31.04
C LEU A 22 -11.19 -7.84 -31.93
N GLY A 23 -11.52 -6.60 -31.58
CA GLY A 23 -12.40 -5.75 -32.37
C GLY A 23 -11.86 -5.50 -33.78
N PHE A 24 -10.57 -5.16 -33.86
CA PHE A 24 -9.90 -4.95 -35.14
C PHE A 24 -9.89 -6.23 -36.00
N ALA A 25 -9.60 -7.38 -35.40
CA ALA A 25 -9.61 -8.65 -36.10
C ALA A 25 -11.02 -9.03 -36.61
N LEU A 26 -12.04 -8.85 -35.76
CA LEU A 26 -13.44 -9.15 -36.14
C LEU A 26 -13.95 -8.21 -37.23
N ASP A 27 -13.66 -6.89 -37.18
CA ASP A 27 -14.01 -5.94 -38.23
C ASP A 27 -13.38 -6.34 -39.54
N GLY A 28 -12.08 -6.66 -39.56
CA GLY A 28 -11.37 -7.10 -40.75
C GLY A 28 -11.94 -8.40 -41.34
N LEU A 29 -12.25 -9.38 -40.48
CA LEU A 29 -12.88 -10.63 -40.91
C LEU A 29 -14.29 -10.42 -41.50
N LEU A 30 -15.12 -9.64 -40.80
CA LEU A 30 -16.49 -9.34 -41.24
C LEU A 30 -16.48 -8.57 -42.55
N ARG A 31 -15.65 -7.54 -42.67
CA ARG A 31 -15.45 -6.76 -43.89
C ARG A 31 -15.04 -7.68 -45.08
N SER A 32 -14.01 -8.51 -44.86
CA SER A 32 -13.55 -9.46 -45.88
C SER A 32 -14.63 -10.47 -46.28
N PHE A 33 -15.41 -10.96 -45.32
CA PHE A 33 -16.50 -11.89 -45.57
C PHE A 33 -17.63 -11.24 -46.40
N LEU A 34 -18.08 -10.04 -45.98
CA LEU A 34 -19.17 -9.33 -46.68
C LEU A 34 -18.77 -8.93 -48.10
N TYR A 35 -17.55 -8.42 -48.29
CA TYR A 35 -17.06 -8.07 -49.63
C TYR A 35 -16.89 -9.31 -50.55
N ARG A 36 -16.46 -10.45 -50.01
CA ARG A 36 -16.37 -11.69 -50.77
C ARG A 36 -17.74 -12.18 -51.22
N ASN A 37 -18.75 -12.12 -50.36
CA ASN A 37 -20.10 -12.50 -50.66
C ASN A 37 -20.70 -11.57 -51.73
N LEU A 38 -20.50 -10.24 -51.58
CA LEU A 38 -20.95 -9.26 -52.56
C LEU A 38 -20.32 -9.51 -53.94
N ARG A 39 -19.02 -9.79 -54.01
CA ARG A 39 -18.31 -10.15 -55.25
C ARG A 39 -18.84 -11.45 -55.87
N ALA A 40 -19.11 -12.46 -55.05
CA ALA A 40 -19.66 -13.73 -55.55
C ALA A 40 -21.05 -13.53 -56.17
N GLU A 41 -21.91 -12.73 -55.50
CA GLU A 41 -23.25 -12.39 -56.01
C GLU A 41 -23.19 -11.63 -57.34
N LEU A 42 -22.32 -10.61 -57.44
CA LEU A 42 -22.11 -9.83 -58.66
C LEU A 42 -21.56 -10.68 -59.82
N LEU A 43 -20.63 -11.60 -59.54
CA LEU A 43 -20.07 -12.53 -60.50
C LEU A 43 -21.14 -13.48 -61.02
N GLU A 44 -21.98 -14.03 -60.14
CA GLU A 44 -23.08 -14.91 -60.53
C GLU A 44 -24.11 -14.19 -61.39
N ALA A 45 -24.50 -12.97 -60.97
CA ALA A 45 -25.39 -12.11 -61.71
C ALA A 45 -24.82 -11.78 -63.13
N GLY A 46 -23.53 -11.41 -63.18
CA GLY A 46 -22.85 -11.17 -64.47
C GLY A 46 -22.83 -12.39 -65.36
N ASN A 47 -22.53 -13.58 -64.82
CA ASN A 47 -22.56 -14.84 -65.59
C ASN A 47 -23.97 -15.21 -66.05
N GLN A 48 -25.01 -14.90 -65.24
CA GLN A 48 -26.39 -15.11 -65.62
C GLN A 48 -26.78 -14.25 -66.88
N VAL A 49 -26.42 -12.94 -66.82
CA VAL A 49 -26.68 -12.02 -67.94
C VAL A 49 -25.95 -12.46 -69.22
N VAL A 50 -24.67 -12.89 -69.12
CA VAL A 50 -23.90 -13.39 -70.26
C VAL A 50 -24.53 -14.62 -70.85
N ARG A 51 -25.04 -15.58 -70.07
CA ARG A 51 -25.77 -16.75 -70.55
C ARG A 51 -27.04 -16.37 -71.35
N LEU A 52 -27.79 -15.38 -70.85
CA LEU A 52 -29.00 -14.91 -71.49
C LEU A 52 -28.69 -14.13 -72.76
N LEU A 53 -27.62 -13.34 -72.81
CA LEU A 53 -27.16 -12.69 -74.06
C LEU A 53 -26.88 -13.69 -75.19
N ASN A 54 -26.22 -14.81 -74.83
CA ASN A 54 -25.90 -15.87 -75.83
C ASN A 54 -27.11 -16.63 -76.34
N LEU A 55 -28.28 -16.58 -75.68
CA LEU A 55 -29.52 -17.18 -76.08
C LEU A 55 -30.38 -16.28 -76.99
N GLY A 56 -29.90 -15.09 -77.39
CA GLY A 56 -30.53 -14.23 -78.40
C GLY A 56 -31.69 -13.36 -77.89
N GLY A 57 -31.82 -13.16 -76.60
CA GLY A 57 -32.90 -12.38 -75.97
C GLY A 57 -32.65 -10.88 -76.01
N GLN A 58 -33.53 -10.07 -76.59
CA GLN A 58 -33.38 -8.58 -76.64
C GLN A 58 -33.87 -7.83 -75.41
N ALA A 59 -34.60 -8.44 -74.43
CA ALA A 59 -35.19 -7.77 -73.28
C ALA A 59 -34.62 -8.34 -71.97
N LEU A 60 -33.31 -8.40 -71.85
CA LEU A 60 -32.62 -9.24 -70.87
C LEU A 60 -32.43 -8.61 -69.43
N LEU A 61 -32.21 -7.30 -69.39
CA LEU A 61 -31.92 -6.64 -68.07
C LEU A 61 -33.19 -6.27 -67.31
N GLU A 62 -34.38 -6.23 -68.06
CA GLU A 62 -35.66 -5.91 -67.41
C GLU A 62 -36.30 -7.13 -66.72
N ALA A 63 -36.09 -8.35 -67.27
CA ALA A 63 -36.81 -9.54 -66.82
C ALA A 63 -36.00 -10.52 -65.95
N GLY A 64 -34.70 -10.37 -65.86
CA GLY A 64 -33.81 -11.39 -65.29
C GLY A 64 -32.94 -11.00 -64.09
N LEU A 65 -32.87 -9.72 -63.70
CA LEU A 65 -32.05 -9.28 -62.64
C LEU A 65 -32.85 -8.85 -61.39
N PRO A 66 -32.36 -9.12 -60.13
CA PRO A 66 -32.97 -8.58 -58.94
C PRO A 66 -33.07 -7.04 -59.02
N PRO A 67 -34.15 -6.43 -58.49
CA PRO A 67 -34.35 -4.98 -58.50
C PRO A 67 -33.26 -4.18 -57.80
N SER A 68 -32.45 -4.82 -56.93
CA SER A 68 -31.32 -4.22 -56.20
C SER A 68 -30.03 -4.17 -57.01
N LEU A 69 -29.99 -4.74 -58.21
CA LEU A 69 -28.79 -4.74 -59.05
C LEU A 69 -28.88 -3.65 -60.14
N TYR A 70 -27.80 -2.90 -60.21
CA TYR A 70 -27.56 -1.87 -61.23
C TYR A 70 -26.78 -2.53 -62.40
N ALA A 71 -27.34 -2.65 -63.52
CA ALA A 71 -26.65 -3.27 -64.66
C ALA A 71 -26.80 -2.44 -65.94
N GLU A 72 -25.74 -2.41 -66.73
CA GLU A 72 -25.71 -1.75 -68.05
C GLU A 72 -24.86 -2.57 -68.99
N ILE A 73 -25.37 -2.72 -70.21
CA ILE A 73 -24.64 -3.27 -71.37
C ILE A 73 -24.27 -2.10 -72.28
N GLN A 74 -22.98 -1.91 -72.50
CA GLN A 74 -22.43 -0.86 -73.31
C GLN A 74 -21.72 -1.47 -74.54
N LEU A 75 -21.93 -0.90 -75.73
CA LEU A 75 -21.09 -1.17 -76.89
C LEU A 75 -19.85 -0.31 -76.90
N LEU A 76 -18.74 -0.89 -77.32
CA LEU A 76 -17.46 -0.24 -77.44
C LEU A 76 -17.12 0.02 -78.87
N PRO A 77 -17.58 1.15 -79.53
CA PRO A 77 -17.25 1.48 -80.90
C PRO A 77 -15.74 1.72 -81.09
N GLU A 78 -15.08 2.27 -80.06
CA GLU A 78 -13.63 2.49 -79.99
C GLU A 78 -13.08 1.94 -78.68
N GLU A 79 -11.97 1.20 -78.70
CA GLU A 79 -11.30 0.67 -77.53
C GLU A 79 -10.29 1.69 -76.99
N ASN A 80 -10.70 2.95 -76.79
CA ASN A 80 -9.90 4.01 -76.24
C ASN A 80 -10.27 4.29 -74.72
N PRO A 81 -9.44 3.91 -73.73
CA PRO A 81 -9.77 4.03 -72.34
C PRO A 81 -10.08 5.47 -71.88
N ALA A 82 -9.37 6.46 -72.40
CA ALA A 82 -9.57 7.86 -72.04
C ALA A 82 -10.92 8.41 -72.50
N LEU A 83 -11.34 8.05 -73.69
CA LEU A 83 -12.65 8.42 -74.26
C LEU A 83 -13.77 7.71 -73.48
N LEU A 84 -13.62 6.41 -73.20
CA LEU A 84 -14.59 5.61 -72.48
C LEU A 84 -14.74 6.11 -70.99
N ALA A 85 -13.67 6.59 -70.33
CA ALA A 85 -13.76 7.16 -69.03
C ALA A 85 -14.50 8.51 -68.99
N LYS A 86 -14.52 9.24 -70.09
CA LYS A 86 -15.20 10.54 -70.20
C LYS A 86 -16.67 10.41 -70.63
N GLU A 87 -16.97 9.57 -71.54
CA GLU A 87 -18.30 9.47 -72.19
C GLU A 87 -19.02 8.14 -71.92
N GLY A 88 -18.29 7.12 -71.48
CA GLY A 88 -18.75 5.73 -71.46
C GLY A 88 -18.92 5.13 -72.85
N GLY A 89 -19.16 3.82 -72.95
CA GLY A 89 -19.58 3.16 -74.22
C GLY A 89 -21.00 3.55 -74.59
N ILE A 90 -21.45 3.17 -75.76
CA ILE A 90 -22.87 3.37 -76.23
C ILE A 90 -23.76 2.46 -75.37
N SER A 91 -24.65 3.02 -74.55
CA SER A 91 -25.59 2.22 -73.77
C SER A 91 -26.59 1.49 -74.60
N LEU A 92 -26.59 0.18 -74.53
CA LEU A 92 -27.51 -0.68 -75.29
C LEU A 92 -28.73 -1.04 -74.43
N GLN A 93 -28.52 -1.50 -73.20
CA GLN A 93 -29.57 -1.86 -72.27
C GLN A 93 -29.18 -1.46 -70.86
N LYS A 94 -30.16 -1.10 -70.01
CA LYS A 94 -29.99 -0.76 -68.63
C LYS A 94 -31.00 -1.47 -67.76
N SER A 95 -30.60 -1.79 -66.52
CA SER A 95 -31.55 -2.21 -65.47
C SER A 95 -32.47 -1.06 -65.08
N PRO A 96 -33.73 -1.34 -64.71
CA PRO A 96 -34.66 -0.30 -64.22
C PRO A 96 -34.10 0.53 -63.07
N ALA A 97 -33.30 -0.10 -62.21
CA ALA A 97 -32.65 0.57 -61.06
C ALA A 97 -31.71 1.72 -61.44
N LEU A 98 -31.13 1.67 -62.68
CA LEU A 98 -30.21 2.69 -63.16
C LEU A 98 -30.91 3.96 -63.68
N GLY A 99 -32.13 3.81 -64.15
CA GLY A 99 -32.93 4.92 -64.72
C GLY A 99 -32.22 5.66 -65.87
N SER A 100 -32.09 6.98 -65.72
CA SER A 100 -31.39 7.83 -66.70
C SER A 100 -29.85 7.83 -66.49
N GLN A 101 -29.35 7.29 -65.35
CA GLN A 101 -27.92 7.30 -65.02
C GLN A 101 -27.12 6.29 -65.82
N ARG A 102 -25.80 6.36 -65.81
CA ARG A 102 -24.86 5.51 -66.50
C ARG A 102 -23.76 5.02 -65.59
N LEU A 103 -23.31 3.78 -65.82
CA LEU A 103 -22.14 3.24 -65.15
C LEU A 103 -20.91 3.57 -66.01
N VAL A 104 -20.07 4.47 -65.51
CA VAL A 104 -18.80 4.89 -66.12
C VAL A 104 -17.64 4.52 -65.25
N LEU A 105 -16.71 3.74 -65.78
CA LEU A 105 -15.48 3.36 -65.11
C LEU A 105 -14.42 4.45 -65.25
N LYS A 106 -13.43 4.46 -64.39
CA LYS A 106 -12.25 5.32 -64.53
C LYS A 106 -11.35 4.80 -65.65
N GLU A 107 -10.49 5.67 -66.19
CA GLU A 107 -9.59 5.34 -67.29
C GLU A 107 -8.74 4.09 -67.03
N ARG A 108 -8.13 4.01 -65.87
CA ARG A 108 -7.31 2.88 -65.44
C ARG A 108 -8.10 1.54 -65.35
N GLU A 109 -9.35 1.62 -64.98
CA GLU A 109 -10.24 0.46 -64.90
C GLU A 109 -10.67 -0.02 -66.32
N TYR A 110 -10.90 0.90 -67.23
CA TYR A 110 -11.11 0.55 -68.67
C TYR A 110 -9.85 -0.05 -69.30
N GLU A 111 -8.65 0.47 -68.99
CA GLU A 111 -7.38 -0.11 -69.41
C GLU A 111 -7.26 -1.60 -68.99
N THR A 112 -7.54 -1.85 -67.67
CA THR A 112 -7.48 -3.20 -67.12
C THR A 112 -8.53 -4.11 -67.81
N LEU A 113 -9.74 -3.61 -67.89
CA LEU A 113 -10.85 -4.34 -68.60
C LEU A 113 -10.53 -4.71 -70.06
N LEU A 114 -9.90 -3.78 -70.81
CA LEU A 114 -9.50 -4.01 -72.20
C LEU A 114 -8.36 -5.03 -72.31
N LYS A 115 -7.47 -5.12 -71.34
CA LYS A 115 -6.33 -6.07 -71.26
C LYS A 115 -6.73 -7.44 -70.71
N GLU A 116 -7.41 -7.48 -69.61
CA GLU A 116 -7.66 -8.70 -68.81
C GLU A 116 -9.07 -9.31 -69.14
N GLY A 117 -9.96 -8.54 -69.71
CA GLY A 117 -11.32 -8.98 -70.03
C GLY A 117 -12.34 -8.79 -68.92
N GLU A 118 -11.90 -8.56 -67.69
CA GLU A 118 -12.76 -8.30 -66.53
C GLU A 118 -12.08 -7.37 -65.53
N VAL A 119 -12.84 -6.62 -64.75
CA VAL A 119 -12.33 -5.72 -63.70
C VAL A 119 -13.38 -5.48 -62.61
N TRP A 120 -12.92 -5.23 -61.41
CA TRP A 120 -13.71 -4.74 -60.30
C TRP A 120 -13.45 -3.25 -60.10
N ALA A 121 -14.54 -2.46 -59.97
CA ALA A 121 -14.46 -1.02 -59.86
C ALA A 121 -15.45 -0.50 -58.80
N GLU A 122 -15.12 0.65 -58.20
CA GLU A 122 -16.07 1.42 -57.41
C GLU A 122 -16.58 2.59 -58.24
N VAL A 123 -17.88 2.65 -58.45
CA VAL A 123 -18.54 3.69 -59.24
C VAL A 123 -19.46 4.50 -58.33
N GLU A 124 -19.41 5.81 -58.42
CA GLU A 124 -20.29 6.71 -57.70
C GLU A 124 -21.36 7.23 -58.66
N LEU A 125 -22.64 6.97 -58.33
CA LEU A 125 -23.75 7.53 -59.07
C LEU A 125 -24.28 8.80 -58.35
N PRO A 126 -24.51 9.90 -59.08
CA PRO A 126 -25.03 11.11 -58.49
C PRO A 126 -26.48 10.89 -57.98
N ARG A 127 -26.75 11.30 -56.74
CA ARG A 127 -28.06 11.29 -56.10
C ARG A 127 -28.26 12.63 -55.38
N GLU A 128 -29.50 13.04 -55.11
CA GLU A 128 -29.80 14.37 -54.51
C GLU A 128 -29.17 14.57 -53.16
N ASP A 129 -29.13 13.54 -52.30
CA ASP A 129 -28.60 13.68 -50.91
C ASP A 129 -27.13 13.30 -50.80
N ARG A 130 -26.76 12.14 -51.34
CA ARG A 130 -25.37 11.61 -51.29
C ARG A 130 -25.11 10.74 -52.52
N PRO A 131 -23.89 10.76 -53.09
CA PRO A 131 -23.54 9.88 -54.17
C PRO A 131 -23.68 8.42 -53.75
N LEU A 132 -24.38 7.63 -54.53
CA LEU A 132 -24.56 6.21 -54.32
C LEU A 132 -23.28 5.47 -54.73
N ARG A 133 -22.64 4.80 -53.81
CA ARG A 133 -21.43 4.02 -54.08
C ARG A 133 -21.81 2.59 -54.48
N LEU A 134 -21.35 2.16 -55.64
CA LEU A 134 -21.56 0.81 -56.16
C LEU A 134 -20.22 0.08 -56.26
N LEU A 135 -20.19 -1.17 -55.83
CA LEU A 135 -19.16 -2.10 -56.27
C LEU A 135 -19.63 -2.68 -57.59
N VAL A 136 -18.86 -2.48 -58.66
CA VAL A 136 -19.20 -2.87 -60.03
C VAL A 136 -18.24 -3.96 -60.49
N TYR A 137 -18.79 -5.04 -61.02
CA TYR A 137 -18.09 -6.03 -61.80
C TYR A 137 -18.30 -5.72 -63.28
N ALA A 138 -17.25 -5.49 -64.03
CA ALA A 138 -17.29 -5.23 -65.43
C ALA A 138 -16.59 -6.36 -66.22
N ARG A 139 -17.21 -6.83 -67.30
CA ARG A 139 -16.70 -7.91 -68.15
C ARG A 139 -16.93 -7.61 -69.61
N LYS A 140 -15.93 -7.93 -70.48
CA LYS A 140 -16.07 -7.90 -71.91
C LYS A 140 -17.10 -8.96 -72.36
N VAL A 141 -17.98 -8.57 -73.26
CA VAL A 141 -19.00 -9.41 -73.84
C VAL A 141 -19.09 -9.19 -75.35
N GLU A 142 -19.51 -10.19 -76.09
CA GLU A 142 -19.85 -10.05 -77.45
C GLU A 142 -21.36 -9.95 -77.57
N VAL A 143 -21.87 -8.95 -78.31
CA VAL A 143 -23.31 -8.71 -78.50
C VAL A 143 -23.62 -8.84 -79.96
N ASN A 144 -24.53 -9.76 -80.28
CA ASN A 144 -25.00 -9.93 -81.65
C ASN A 144 -26.21 -8.99 -81.92
N LEU A 145 -26.01 -8.00 -82.77
CA LEU A 145 -27.05 -7.06 -83.18
C LEU A 145 -27.26 -7.11 -84.71
N ALA A 146 -28.46 -7.48 -85.12
CA ALA A 146 -28.82 -7.52 -86.50
C ALA A 146 -27.89 -8.35 -87.41
N GLY A 147 -27.29 -9.42 -86.83
CA GLY A 147 -26.38 -10.29 -87.57
C GLY A 147 -24.92 -9.88 -87.57
N ALA A 148 -24.56 -8.77 -86.90
CA ALA A 148 -23.18 -8.32 -86.67
C ALA A 148 -22.79 -8.52 -85.23
N VAL A 149 -21.57 -9.02 -84.95
CA VAL A 149 -21.01 -9.17 -83.60
C VAL A 149 -20.28 -7.90 -83.21
N TRP A 150 -20.76 -7.30 -82.17
CA TRP A 150 -20.19 -6.08 -81.63
C TRP A 150 -19.46 -6.38 -80.32
N LYS A 151 -18.30 -5.71 -80.04
CA LYS A 151 -17.65 -5.76 -78.77
C LYS A 151 -18.41 -4.87 -77.81
N GLY A 152 -18.70 -5.38 -76.62
CA GLY A 152 -19.41 -4.69 -75.57
C GLY A 152 -18.78 -4.95 -74.16
N VAL A 153 -19.30 -4.24 -73.20
CA VAL A 153 -19.01 -4.44 -71.78
C VAL A 153 -20.31 -4.59 -71.01
N LEU A 154 -20.38 -5.62 -70.20
CA LEU A 154 -21.40 -5.78 -69.20
C LEU A 154 -20.88 -5.22 -67.89
N LEU A 155 -21.61 -4.27 -67.32
CA LEU A 155 -21.34 -3.69 -65.97
C LEU A 155 -22.49 -4.13 -65.05
N VAL A 156 -22.17 -4.77 -63.96
CA VAL A 156 -23.13 -5.17 -62.92
C VAL A 156 -22.65 -4.65 -61.58
N GLY A 157 -23.44 -3.82 -60.88
CA GLY A 157 -23.10 -3.20 -59.65
C GLY A 157 -24.16 -3.37 -58.59
N LYS A 158 -23.75 -3.31 -57.35
CA LYS A 158 -24.62 -3.31 -56.17
C LYS A 158 -24.17 -2.26 -55.17
N PRO A 159 -25.12 -1.56 -54.50
CA PRO A 159 -24.79 -0.57 -53.47
C PRO A 159 -24.00 -1.17 -52.33
N THR A 160 -22.99 -0.43 -51.86
CA THR A 160 -22.19 -0.79 -50.68
C THR A 160 -22.75 -0.17 -49.38
N GLU A 161 -23.77 0.69 -49.46
CA GLU A 161 -24.38 1.37 -48.32
C GLU A 161 -24.90 0.41 -47.26
N ASP A 162 -25.61 -0.66 -47.63
CA ASP A 162 -26.13 -1.67 -46.70
C ASP A 162 -24.99 -2.41 -45.99
N LEU A 163 -23.89 -2.63 -46.71
CA LEU A 163 -22.70 -3.27 -46.17
C LEU A 163 -21.99 -2.34 -45.18
N GLU A 164 -21.81 -1.06 -45.54
CA GLU A 164 -21.22 -0.05 -44.67
C GLU A 164 -22.10 0.17 -43.41
N ALA A 165 -23.42 0.26 -43.57
CA ALA A 165 -24.36 0.35 -42.46
C ALA A 165 -24.27 -0.86 -41.50
N THR A 166 -24.13 -2.07 -42.05
CA THR A 166 -23.95 -3.30 -41.28
C THR A 166 -22.66 -3.28 -40.49
N LEU A 167 -21.55 -2.84 -41.12
CA LEU A 167 -20.25 -2.71 -40.47
C LEU A 167 -20.27 -1.65 -39.33
N GLU A 168 -20.91 -0.49 -39.56
CA GLU A 168 -21.08 0.53 -38.56
C GLU A 168 -21.94 0.06 -37.36
N GLN A 169 -23.04 -0.64 -37.67
CA GLN A 169 -23.90 -1.21 -36.63
C GLN A 169 -23.14 -2.24 -35.78
N PHE A 170 -22.39 -3.13 -36.44
CA PHE A 170 -21.52 -4.08 -35.77
C PHE A 170 -20.50 -3.37 -34.87
N GLY A 171 -19.80 -2.32 -35.40
CA GLY A 171 -18.84 -1.52 -34.64
C GLY A 171 -19.45 -0.89 -33.40
N ARG A 172 -20.67 -0.32 -33.50
CA ARG A 172 -21.37 0.27 -32.34
C ARG A 172 -21.76 -0.76 -31.29
N ILE A 173 -22.30 -1.91 -31.73
CA ILE A 173 -22.67 -3.02 -30.83
C ILE A 173 -21.41 -3.57 -30.12
N TYR A 174 -20.34 -3.79 -30.91
CA TYR A 174 -19.07 -4.26 -30.37
C TYR A 174 -18.49 -3.28 -29.34
N ALA A 175 -18.42 -1.98 -29.65
CA ALA A 175 -17.93 -0.97 -28.73
C ALA A 175 -18.74 -0.89 -27.43
N GLY A 176 -20.07 -0.97 -27.51
CA GLY A 176 -20.94 -1.00 -26.33
C GLY A 176 -20.73 -2.23 -25.45
N THR A 177 -20.66 -3.41 -26.09
CA THR A 177 -20.41 -4.68 -25.35
C THR A 177 -19.00 -4.74 -24.77
N ALA A 178 -17.99 -4.28 -25.50
CA ALA A 178 -16.61 -4.20 -25.02
C ALA A 178 -16.47 -3.26 -23.81
N LEU A 179 -17.14 -2.09 -23.84
CA LEU A 179 -17.18 -1.17 -22.71
C LEU A 179 -17.84 -1.79 -21.48
N LEU A 180 -18.96 -2.49 -21.66
CA LEU A 180 -19.66 -3.18 -20.58
C LEU A 180 -18.79 -4.26 -19.96
N ILE A 181 -18.13 -5.08 -20.78
CA ILE A 181 -17.20 -6.14 -20.32
C ILE A 181 -16.04 -5.50 -19.53
N LEU A 182 -15.46 -4.41 -20.04
CA LEU A 182 -14.37 -3.71 -19.36
C LEU A 182 -14.80 -3.19 -17.99
N LEU A 183 -15.98 -2.57 -17.87
CA LEU A 183 -16.51 -2.08 -16.60
C LEU A 183 -16.78 -3.21 -15.60
N LEU A 184 -17.40 -4.29 -16.04
CA LEU A 184 -17.66 -5.47 -15.20
C LEU A 184 -16.35 -6.11 -14.73
N ALA A 185 -15.38 -6.27 -15.63
CA ALA A 185 -14.08 -6.83 -15.32
C ALA A 185 -13.30 -5.93 -14.32
N LEU A 186 -13.38 -4.61 -14.46
CA LEU A 186 -12.77 -3.66 -13.53
C LEU A 186 -13.37 -3.78 -12.13
N LEU A 187 -14.71 -3.87 -12.03
CA LEU A 187 -15.39 -4.05 -10.74
C LEU A 187 -15.02 -5.38 -10.10
N LEU A 188 -15.00 -6.45 -10.88
CA LEU A 188 -14.63 -7.79 -10.41
C LEU A 188 -13.17 -7.85 -9.97
N ALA A 189 -12.25 -7.33 -10.78
CA ALA A 189 -10.82 -7.26 -10.45
C ALA A 189 -10.58 -6.47 -9.16
N ARG A 190 -11.25 -5.30 -9.01
CA ARG A 190 -11.17 -4.49 -7.78
C ARG A 190 -11.65 -5.27 -6.55
N SER A 191 -12.75 -6.01 -6.67
CA SER A 191 -13.31 -6.82 -5.57
C SER A 191 -12.39 -7.99 -5.21
N LEU A 192 -11.89 -8.73 -6.19
CA LEU A 192 -11.00 -9.88 -5.99
C LEU A 192 -9.66 -9.45 -5.37
N VAL A 193 -9.03 -8.39 -5.91
CA VAL A 193 -7.77 -7.85 -5.38
C VAL A 193 -7.96 -7.31 -3.96
N ALA A 194 -9.13 -6.70 -3.67
CA ALA A 194 -9.43 -6.23 -2.31
C ALA A 194 -9.46 -7.38 -1.31
N ARG A 195 -10.19 -8.44 -1.62
CA ARG A 195 -10.31 -9.63 -0.74
C ARG A 195 -8.98 -10.37 -0.60
N ALA A 196 -8.20 -10.48 -1.67
CA ALA A 196 -6.90 -11.16 -1.64
C ALA A 196 -5.84 -10.41 -0.80
N LEU A 197 -5.90 -9.06 -0.75
CA LEU A 197 -4.94 -8.26 -0.01
C LEU A 197 -5.40 -7.88 1.42
N GLU A 198 -6.66 -8.06 1.77
CA GLU A 198 -7.21 -7.76 3.10
C GLU A 198 -6.45 -8.45 4.25
N PRO A 199 -6.10 -9.75 4.16
CA PRO A 199 -5.32 -10.41 5.20
C PRO A 199 -3.93 -9.81 5.39
N LEU A 200 -3.28 -9.38 4.31
CA LEU A 200 -1.95 -8.75 4.39
C LEU A 200 -1.99 -7.36 5.04
N GLU A 201 -3.02 -6.55 4.73
CA GLU A 201 -3.23 -5.24 5.38
C GLU A 201 -3.53 -5.42 6.89
N TRP A 202 -4.29 -6.44 7.25
CA TRP A 202 -4.55 -6.78 8.65
C TRP A 202 -3.27 -7.21 9.38
N LEU A 203 -2.45 -8.08 8.76
CA LEU A 203 -1.15 -8.49 9.30
C LEU A 203 -0.20 -7.30 9.51
N ALA A 204 -0.12 -6.40 8.53
CA ALA A 204 0.73 -5.21 8.63
C ALA A 204 0.32 -4.31 9.81
N ARG A 205 -0.98 -4.00 9.94
CA ARG A 205 -1.50 -3.19 11.06
C ARG A 205 -1.29 -3.89 12.40
N ARG A 206 -1.44 -5.22 12.47
CA ARG A 206 -1.22 -5.97 13.70
C ARG A 206 0.26 -6.00 14.09
N ALA A 207 1.16 -6.08 13.11
CA ALA A 207 2.60 -6.02 13.36
C ALA A 207 3.07 -4.66 13.86
N GLU A 208 2.51 -3.54 13.33
CA GLU A 208 2.80 -2.18 13.83
C GLU A 208 2.31 -1.94 15.26
N SER A 209 1.20 -2.57 15.64
CA SER A 209 0.62 -2.43 17.00
C SER A 209 1.11 -3.51 17.99
N MET A 210 2.15 -4.30 17.62
CA MET A 210 2.67 -5.33 18.50
C MET A 210 3.33 -4.72 19.75
N PRO A 211 2.93 -5.15 20.95
CA PRO A 211 3.61 -4.77 22.17
C PRO A 211 5.03 -5.39 22.22
N ASP A 212 5.86 -4.92 23.16
CA ASP A 212 7.22 -5.44 23.41
C ASP A 212 7.28 -6.97 23.61
N ARG A 213 6.15 -7.58 23.94
CA ARG A 213 5.97 -9.04 23.95
C ARG A 213 5.09 -9.46 22.79
N PRO A 214 5.66 -9.89 21.68
CA PRO A 214 4.89 -10.29 20.52
C PRO A 214 4.07 -11.55 20.83
N GLU A 215 2.76 -11.46 20.59
CA GLU A 215 1.83 -12.59 20.65
C GLU A 215 1.74 -13.29 19.29
N PRO A 216 1.52 -14.62 19.27
CA PRO A 216 1.29 -15.31 18.02
C PRO A 216 0.09 -14.71 17.26
N LEU A 217 0.25 -14.58 15.96
CA LEU A 217 -0.82 -14.16 15.08
C LEU A 217 -1.85 -15.29 14.95
N PRO A 218 -3.17 -14.99 14.88
CA PRO A 218 -4.19 -16.01 14.62
C PRO A 218 -3.89 -16.73 13.31
N GLU A 219 -3.96 -18.05 13.32
CA GLU A 219 -3.77 -18.84 12.10
C GLU A 219 -5.00 -18.67 11.19
N PRO A 220 -4.82 -18.26 9.92
CA PRO A 220 -5.91 -18.19 8.97
C PRO A 220 -6.41 -19.60 8.63
N GLU A 221 -7.72 -19.71 8.41
CA GLU A 221 -8.33 -20.93 7.90
C GLU A 221 -7.89 -21.14 6.44
N GLY A 222 -7.02 -22.11 6.20
CA GLY A 222 -6.55 -22.44 4.86
C GLY A 222 -5.11 -22.91 4.79
N ASN A 223 -4.69 -23.26 3.58
CA ASN A 223 -3.33 -23.74 3.31
C ASN A 223 -2.71 -23.00 2.11
N ASP A 224 -3.09 -21.73 1.96
CA ASP A 224 -2.60 -20.82 0.92
C ASP A 224 -1.26 -20.16 1.33
N GLU A 225 -0.75 -19.31 0.47
CA GLU A 225 0.51 -18.57 0.67
C GLU A 225 0.44 -17.63 1.89
N VAL A 226 -0.75 -17.10 2.21
CA VAL A 226 -0.97 -16.24 3.37
C VAL A 226 -0.85 -17.05 4.65
N ALA A 227 -1.46 -18.23 4.71
CA ALA A 227 -1.34 -19.15 5.83
C ALA A 227 0.12 -19.60 6.04
N ALA A 228 0.86 -19.86 4.95
CA ALA A 228 2.27 -20.19 5.03
C ALA A 228 3.11 -19.03 5.61
N LEU A 229 2.82 -17.79 5.21
CA LEU A 229 3.47 -16.58 5.74
C LEU A 229 3.18 -16.41 7.24
N VAL A 230 1.91 -16.56 7.67
CA VAL A 230 1.52 -16.46 9.09
C VAL A 230 2.23 -17.51 9.93
N ARG A 231 2.31 -18.77 9.47
CA ARG A 231 3.06 -19.84 10.16
C ARG A 231 4.56 -19.50 10.27
N ALA A 232 5.16 -18.96 9.22
CA ALA A 232 6.56 -18.54 9.25
C ALA A 232 6.81 -17.41 10.25
N LEU A 233 5.93 -16.40 10.28
CA LEU A 233 5.95 -15.30 11.25
C LEU A 233 5.75 -15.82 12.70
N ASN A 234 4.78 -16.69 12.93
CA ASN A 234 4.56 -17.30 14.24
C ASN A 234 5.77 -18.13 14.71
N GLY A 235 6.44 -18.82 13.79
CA GLY A 235 7.70 -19.49 14.06
C GLY A 235 8.82 -18.52 14.47
N MET A 236 8.90 -17.35 13.84
CA MET A 236 9.85 -16.29 14.19
C MET A 236 9.52 -15.68 15.56
N ILE A 237 8.25 -15.34 15.82
CA ILE A 237 7.75 -14.82 17.09
C ILE A 237 8.10 -15.79 18.23
N THR A 238 7.84 -17.08 18.02
CA THR A 238 8.14 -18.13 19.01
C THR A 238 9.63 -18.22 19.34
N ARG A 239 10.49 -18.14 18.31
CA ARG A 239 11.96 -18.12 18.53
C ARG A 239 12.41 -16.87 19.28
N MET A 240 11.86 -15.71 18.91
CA MET A 240 12.17 -14.44 19.59
C MET A 240 11.74 -14.46 21.07
N ARG A 241 10.54 -14.96 21.38
CA ARG A 241 10.09 -15.16 22.77
C ARG A 241 11.02 -16.07 23.57
N LYS A 242 11.38 -17.22 23.00
CA LYS A 242 12.31 -18.15 23.67
C LYS A 242 13.68 -17.51 23.91
N ALA A 243 14.18 -16.69 22.99
CA ALA A 243 15.43 -15.97 23.16
C ALA A 243 15.34 -14.93 24.29
N LEU A 244 14.26 -14.14 24.35
CA LEU A 244 14.00 -13.17 25.42
C LEU A 244 13.85 -13.86 26.78
N GLU A 245 13.11 -14.98 26.86
CA GLU A 245 12.96 -15.77 28.08
C GLU A 245 14.30 -16.37 28.55
N ALA A 246 15.12 -16.84 27.62
CA ALA A 246 16.46 -17.37 27.92
C ALA A 246 17.38 -16.25 28.44
N GLN A 247 17.35 -15.06 27.82
CA GLN A 247 18.08 -13.89 28.26
C GLN A 247 17.67 -13.46 29.68
N THR A 248 16.36 -13.41 29.94
CA THR A 248 15.84 -13.05 31.27
C THR A 248 16.30 -14.07 32.32
N ARG A 249 16.18 -15.37 32.06
CA ARG A 249 16.67 -16.42 32.94
C ARG A 249 18.16 -16.31 33.21
N PHE A 250 18.98 -16.13 32.16
CA PHE A 250 20.42 -15.95 32.30
C PHE A 250 20.77 -14.77 33.24
N LEU A 251 20.07 -13.63 33.07
CA LEU A 251 20.29 -12.47 33.93
C LEU A 251 19.88 -12.74 35.39
N GLN A 252 18.79 -13.49 35.64
CA GLN A 252 18.34 -13.92 36.94
C GLN A 252 19.38 -14.81 37.62
N ASP A 253 19.83 -15.87 36.93
CA ASP A 253 20.82 -16.81 37.44
C ASP A 253 22.15 -16.11 37.74
N ALA A 254 22.65 -15.30 36.80
CA ALA A 254 23.88 -14.52 36.99
C ALA A 254 23.78 -13.56 38.22
N SER A 255 22.62 -12.94 38.41
CA SER A 255 22.41 -12.03 39.52
C SER A 255 22.40 -12.76 40.86
N HIS A 256 21.82 -13.96 40.96
CA HIS A 256 21.85 -14.79 42.15
C HIS A 256 23.29 -15.27 42.44
N GLU A 257 24.01 -15.74 41.42
CA GLU A 257 25.39 -16.19 41.55
C GLU A 257 26.37 -15.06 41.93
N LEU A 258 26.09 -13.80 41.55
CA LEU A 258 26.89 -12.63 41.93
C LEU A 258 26.50 -12.08 43.30
N ARG A 259 25.27 -12.19 43.75
CA ARG A 259 24.83 -11.70 45.06
C ARG A 259 25.55 -12.40 46.23
N THR A 260 25.71 -13.71 46.12
CA THR A 260 26.32 -14.56 47.12
C THR A 260 27.78 -14.15 47.45
N PRO A 261 28.73 -14.05 46.49
CA PRO A 261 30.10 -13.62 46.78
C PRO A 261 30.18 -12.15 47.26
N VAL A 262 29.34 -11.25 46.73
CA VAL A 262 29.28 -9.86 47.17
C VAL A 262 28.85 -9.78 48.64
N THR A 263 27.83 -10.55 49.03
CA THR A 263 27.38 -10.60 50.45
C THR A 263 28.47 -11.18 51.36
N ALA A 264 29.21 -12.21 50.91
CA ALA A 264 30.34 -12.76 51.68
C ALA A 264 31.46 -11.72 51.87
N ILE A 265 31.83 -10.98 50.79
CA ILE A 265 32.83 -9.91 50.86
C ILE A 265 32.38 -8.84 51.87
N LEU A 266 31.12 -8.37 51.79
CA LEU A 266 30.57 -7.38 52.74
C LEU A 266 30.58 -7.90 54.17
N GLY A 267 30.24 -9.17 54.39
CA GLY A 267 30.27 -9.82 55.71
C GLY A 267 31.68 -9.84 56.32
N HIS A 268 32.66 -10.28 55.53
CA HIS A 268 34.07 -10.35 56.00
C HIS A 268 34.66 -8.99 56.21
N VAL A 269 34.47 -8.02 55.30
CA VAL A 269 34.98 -6.64 55.47
C VAL A 269 34.31 -5.97 56.66
N GLY A 270 32.99 -6.16 56.81
CA GLY A 270 32.25 -5.62 57.96
C GLY A 270 32.71 -6.23 59.29
N TYR A 271 33.08 -7.52 59.34
CA TYR A 271 33.68 -8.15 60.50
C TYR A 271 35.06 -7.56 60.84
N LEU A 272 35.95 -7.45 59.84
CA LEU A 272 37.29 -6.89 60.00
C LEU A 272 37.25 -5.43 60.55
N LEU A 273 36.39 -4.59 59.93
CA LEU A 273 36.22 -3.19 60.35
C LEU A 273 35.74 -3.04 61.79
N ARG A 274 34.94 -3.97 62.34
CA ARG A 274 34.32 -3.90 63.66
C ARG A 274 35.11 -4.64 64.77
N ARG A 275 35.83 -5.71 64.38
CA ARG A 275 36.38 -6.67 65.39
C ARG A 275 37.90 -6.80 65.36
N THR A 276 38.58 -6.18 64.39
CA THR A 276 40.03 -6.32 64.26
C THR A 276 40.71 -4.98 64.51
N PRO A 277 41.81 -4.91 65.33
CA PRO A 277 42.63 -3.72 65.41
C PRO A 277 43.32 -3.51 64.05
N LEU A 278 43.07 -2.36 63.44
CA LEU A 278 43.54 -1.98 62.12
C LEU A 278 44.37 -0.71 62.19
N THR A 279 45.41 -0.63 61.34
CA THR A 279 46.07 0.64 61.05
C THR A 279 45.16 1.52 60.23
N GLU A 280 45.38 2.84 60.21
CA GLU A 280 44.54 3.77 59.42
C GLU A 280 44.53 3.40 57.96
N THR A 281 45.65 3.07 57.33
CA THR A 281 45.74 2.64 55.92
C THR A 281 44.95 1.36 55.63
N GLN A 282 44.95 0.39 56.60
CA GLN A 282 44.15 -0.83 56.45
C GLN A 282 42.66 -0.56 56.55
N ARG A 283 42.26 0.37 57.48
CA ARG A 283 40.89 0.79 57.63
C ARG A 283 40.38 1.47 56.35
N GLU A 284 41.13 2.43 55.81
CA GLU A 284 40.79 3.10 54.52
C GLU A 284 40.65 2.10 53.36
N SER A 285 41.60 1.15 53.25
CA SER A 285 41.56 0.12 52.21
C SER A 285 40.31 -0.77 52.31
N LEU A 286 39.96 -1.20 53.55
CA LEU A 286 38.75 -2.01 53.78
C LEU A 286 37.48 -1.22 53.55
N GLU A 287 37.45 0.07 53.81
CA GLU A 287 36.31 0.93 53.51
C GLU A 287 36.11 1.12 51.98
N ILE A 288 37.22 1.19 51.24
CA ILE A 288 37.15 1.18 49.76
C ILE A 288 36.55 -0.14 49.26
N VAL A 289 37.04 -1.29 49.77
CA VAL A 289 36.50 -2.60 49.37
C VAL A 289 35.03 -2.73 49.76
N ARG A 290 34.61 -2.24 50.92
CA ARG A 290 33.21 -2.23 51.34
C ARG A 290 32.35 -1.42 50.39
N ARG A 291 32.76 -0.19 50.05
CA ARG A 291 32.01 0.67 49.09
C ARG A 291 31.87 0.05 47.70
N GLU A 292 32.97 -0.58 47.20
CA GLU A 292 32.88 -1.23 45.88
C GLU A 292 32.00 -2.49 45.92
N ALA A 293 32.02 -3.27 47.00
CA ALA A 293 31.14 -4.41 47.15
C ALA A 293 29.64 -3.99 47.29
N GLU A 294 29.34 -2.94 48.06
CA GLU A 294 27.99 -2.36 48.17
C GLU A 294 27.50 -1.88 46.81
N ARG A 295 28.36 -1.22 46.02
CA ARG A 295 28.08 -0.76 44.69
C ARG A 295 27.79 -1.93 43.73
N MET A 296 28.62 -3.00 43.78
CA MET A 296 28.37 -4.22 42.98
C MET A 296 27.02 -4.85 43.34
N GLY A 297 26.70 -4.95 44.61
CA GLY A 297 25.42 -5.46 45.08
C GLY A 297 24.24 -4.68 44.53
N LYS A 298 24.32 -3.34 44.52
CA LYS A 298 23.31 -2.45 43.96
C LYS A 298 23.19 -2.64 42.44
N LEU A 299 24.32 -2.66 41.72
CA LEU A 299 24.33 -2.90 40.26
C LEU A 299 23.64 -4.21 39.86
N VAL A 300 23.94 -5.30 40.59
CA VAL A 300 23.32 -6.62 40.38
C VAL A 300 21.83 -6.58 40.66
N SER A 301 21.39 -5.90 41.73
CA SER A 301 19.98 -5.72 42.05
C SER A 301 19.23 -4.90 40.99
N ASP A 302 19.80 -3.74 40.60
CA ASP A 302 19.23 -2.84 39.59
C ASP A 302 19.11 -3.55 38.22
N LEU A 303 20.11 -4.38 37.84
CA LEU A 303 20.10 -5.12 36.60
C LEU A 303 18.99 -6.20 36.58
N LEU A 304 18.84 -6.92 37.69
CA LEU A 304 17.79 -7.93 37.84
C LEU A 304 16.41 -7.29 37.76
N GLU A 305 16.24 -6.16 38.42
CA GLU A 305 14.98 -5.41 38.40
C GLU A 305 14.61 -4.96 36.98
N LEU A 306 15.54 -4.39 36.22
CA LEU A 306 15.33 -4.03 34.83
C LEU A 306 15.05 -5.24 33.90
N SER A 307 15.64 -6.41 34.20
CA SER A 307 15.36 -7.62 33.42
C SER A 307 13.95 -8.14 33.64
N GLN A 308 13.33 -7.81 34.75
CA GLN A 308 11.97 -8.21 35.12
C GLN A 308 10.92 -7.15 34.79
N SER A 309 11.29 -5.94 34.36
CA SER A 309 10.38 -4.82 34.15
C SER A 309 9.17 -5.15 33.25
N GLY A 310 9.36 -5.95 32.20
CA GLY A 310 8.26 -6.41 31.36
C GLY A 310 7.37 -7.50 31.97
N THR A 311 7.64 -7.97 33.21
CA THR A 311 6.83 -9.00 33.91
C THR A 311 6.21 -8.51 35.19
N TRP A 312 6.42 -7.24 35.55
CA TRP A 312 5.82 -6.72 36.78
C TRP A 312 4.30 -6.79 36.74
N ARG A 313 3.73 -7.48 37.72
CA ARG A 313 2.33 -7.34 38.04
C ARG A 313 2.16 -6.14 38.92
N ILE A 314 1.73 -5.04 38.37
CA ILE A 314 1.35 -3.85 39.11
C ILE A 314 -0.05 -4.10 39.63
N GLU A 315 -0.22 -4.04 40.97
CA GLU A 315 -1.54 -4.05 41.61
C GLU A 315 -1.92 -2.60 41.92
N PRO A 316 -2.50 -1.86 40.99
CA PRO A 316 -2.68 -0.44 41.12
C PRO A 316 -3.79 -0.13 42.14
N VAL A 317 -3.45 0.55 43.22
CA VAL A 317 -4.38 1.07 44.20
C VAL A 317 -4.45 2.62 44.14
N PRO A 318 -5.52 3.26 44.63
CA PRO A 318 -5.54 4.71 44.78
C PRO A 318 -4.54 5.15 45.87
N ILE A 319 -3.61 6.03 45.49
CA ILE A 319 -2.56 6.56 46.39
C ILE A 319 -2.74 8.06 46.49
N ARG A 320 -2.80 8.62 47.70
CA ARG A 320 -2.77 10.06 47.91
C ARG A 320 -1.36 10.59 47.65
N VAL A 321 -1.22 11.46 46.68
CA VAL A 321 0.10 11.93 46.23
C VAL A 321 0.86 12.67 47.36
N LEU A 322 0.15 13.48 48.13
CA LEU A 322 0.75 14.20 49.26
C LEU A 322 1.43 13.26 50.27
N ASP A 323 0.76 12.14 50.62
CA ASP A 323 1.32 11.17 51.58
C ASP A 323 2.61 10.54 51.03
N LEU A 324 2.60 10.16 49.75
CA LEU A 324 3.77 9.59 49.09
C LEU A 324 4.96 10.56 49.03
N LEU A 325 4.72 11.86 48.79
CA LEU A 325 5.74 12.88 48.75
C LEU A 325 6.31 13.17 50.15
N GLU A 326 5.45 13.23 51.19
CA GLU A 326 5.89 13.44 52.56
C GLU A 326 6.67 12.23 53.10
N GLU A 327 6.28 10.99 52.76
CA GLU A 327 7.04 9.78 53.14
C GLU A 327 8.48 9.82 52.60
N VAL A 328 8.63 10.15 51.32
CA VAL A 328 9.96 10.31 50.70
C VAL A 328 10.75 11.45 51.34
N LYS A 329 10.12 12.58 51.65
CA LYS A 329 10.77 13.69 52.36
C LYS A 329 11.27 13.24 53.74
N GLU A 330 10.46 12.52 54.52
CA GLU A 330 10.85 12.03 55.84
C GLU A 330 12.03 11.04 55.78
N GLU A 331 12.08 10.16 54.77
CA GLU A 331 13.18 9.24 54.55
C GLU A 331 14.51 9.98 54.38
N PHE A 332 14.53 10.99 53.49
CA PHE A 332 15.77 11.71 53.16
C PHE A 332 16.13 12.82 54.12
N ALA A 333 15.18 13.40 54.88
CA ALA A 333 15.43 14.49 55.85
C ALA A 333 16.45 14.12 56.93
N ARG A 334 16.61 12.83 57.25
CA ARG A 334 17.57 12.37 58.28
C ARG A 334 19.02 12.34 57.81
N SER A 335 19.26 12.30 56.51
CA SER A 335 20.59 12.14 55.90
C SER A 335 21.00 13.31 55.01
N PHE A 336 20.13 14.30 54.83
CA PHE A 336 20.33 15.45 53.96
C PHE A 336 20.48 16.73 54.79
N GLU A 337 21.56 17.46 54.59
CA GLU A 337 21.84 18.76 55.29
C GLU A 337 21.11 19.95 54.62
N GLY A 338 20.31 19.73 53.60
CA GLY A 338 19.53 20.73 52.87
C GLY A 338 18.05 20.70 53.23
N GLU A 339 17.22 21.28 52.35
CA GLU A 339 15.78 21.42 52.56
C GLU A 339 15.00 20.66 51.45
N ILE A 340 14.00 19.85 51.85
CA ILE A 340 13.05 19.20 50.94
C ILE A 340 11.68 19.83 51.18
N LEU A 341 11.14 20.49 50.14
CA LEU A 341 9.87 21.20 50.18
C LEU A 341 8.82 20.38 49.42
N VAL A 342 7.64 20.19 50.01
CA VAL A 342 6.52 19.48 49.41
C VAL A 342 5.39 20.44 49.14
N GLU A 343 4.89 20.46 47.88
CA GLU A 343 3.79 21.28 47.44
C GLU A 343 2.84 20.40 46.60
N ALA A 344 1.73 19.94 47.16
CA ALA A 344 0.73 19.13 46.49
C ALA A 344 -0.70 19.42 46.99
N PRO A 345 -1.72 19.33 46.13
CA PRO A 345 -3.12 19.39 46.57
C PRO A 345 -3.44 18.24 47.56
N GLU A 346 -4.24 18.52 48.60
CA GLU A 346 -4.58 17.52 49.62
C GLU A 346 -5.38 16.34 49.10
N GLU A 347 -6.28 16.55 48.11
CA GLU A 347 -7.15 15.53 47.55
C GLU A 347 -6.70 15.05 46.16
N LEU A 348 -5.41 14.96 45.92
CA LEU A 348 -4.86 14.49 44.66
C LEU A 348 -4.46 13.01 44.78
N TYR A 349 -5.07 12.16 43.93
CA TYR A 349 -4.85 10.71 43.91
C TYR A 349 -4.37 10.21 42.55
N VAL A 350 -3.43 9.25 42.59
CA VAL A 350 -2.97 8.51 41.42
C VAL A 350 -3.26 7.02 41.60
N ARG A 351 -3.40 6.32 40.47
CA ARG A 351 -3.55 4.87 40.47
C ARG A 351 -2.19 4.21 40.24
N GLY A 352 -1.66 3.50 41.25
CA GLY A 352 -0.34 2.89 41.14
C GLY A 352 -0.02 1.91 42.24
N ASP A 353 1.21 1.37 42.18
CA ASP A 353 1.82 0.54 43.21
C ASP A 353 2.64 1.45 44.16
N PRO A 354 2.30 1.51 45.46
CA PRO A 354 2.96 2.44 46.40
C PRO A 354 4.47 2.25 46.47
N ASP A 355 4.94 1.00 46.59
CA ASP A 355 6.36 0.68 46.74
C ASP A 355 7.16 1.10 45.49
N ARG A 356 6.57 0.89 44.32
CA ARG A 356 7.17 1.25 43.03
C ARG A 356 7.22 2.76 42.82
N LEU A 357 6.15 3.48 43.15
CA LEU A 357 6.12 4.94 43.01
C LEU A 357 7.01 5.61 44.05
N HIS A 358 7.09 5.05 45.26
CA HIS A 358 8.07 5.47 46.26
C HIS A 358 9.51 5.31 45.71
N GLN A 359 9.83 4.18 45.09
CA GLN A 359 11.13 3.93 44.47
C GLN A 359 11.45 4.93 43.34
N VAL A 360 10.46 5.33 42.52
CA VAL A 360 10.62 6.40 41.52
C VAL A 360 11.11 7.69 42.19
N LEU A 361 10.38 8.16 43.17
CA LEU A 361 10.70 9.40 43.90
C LEU A 361 12.03 9.32 44.62
N ALA A 362 12.30 8.22 45.32
CA ALA A 362 13.57 8.00 46.00
C ALA A 362 14.77 8.03 45.03
N ASN A 363 14.65 7.45 43.86
CA ASN A 363 15.69 7.53 42.83
C ASN A 363 15.90 8.96 42.32
N LEU A 364 14.83 9.72 42.07
CA LEU A 364 14.92 11.10 41.59
C LEU A 364 15.51 12.02 42.66
N VAL A 365 15.07 11.92 43.91
CA VAL A 365 15.62 12.67 45.05
C VAL A 365 17.11 12.30 45.29
N SER A 366 17.45 11.02 45.26
CA SER A 366 18.85 10.56 45.35
C SER A 366 19.74 11.15 44.25
N ASN A 367 19.23 11.34 43.06
CA ASN A 367 19.96 11.98 41.95
C ASN A 367 20.17 13.47 42.20
N ALA A 368 19.17 14.19 42.71
CA ALA A 368 19.28 15.59 43.12
C ALA A 368 20.36 15.78 44.21
N LEU A 369 20.37 14.93 45.21
CA LEU A 369 21.36 14.98 46.26
C LEU A 369 22.80 14.72 45.76
N LYS A 370 22.96 13.78 44.84
CA LYS A 370 24.25 13.52 44.18
C LYS A 370 24.71 14.66 43.27
N ALA A 371 23.78 15.43 42.71
CA ALA A 371 24.08 16.65 41.96
C ALA A 371 24.48 17.83 42.84
N GLY A 372 24.57 17.64 44.16
CA GLY A 372 24.99 18.67 45.14
C GLY A 372 23.90 19.70 45.43
N ALA A 373 22.64 19.36 45.24
CA ALA A 373 21.52 20.22 45.56
C ALA A 373 21.52 20.59 47.05
N LYS A 374 21.07 21.82 47.35
CA LYS A 374 20.78 22.30 48.73
C LYS A 374 19.27 22.33 48.99
N ARG A 375 18.49 22.44 47.94
CA ARG A 375 17.02 22.42 48.01
C ARG A 375 16.47 21.48 46.95
N VAL A 376 15.45 20.71 47.34
CA VAL A 376 14.69 19.84 46.48
C VAL A 376 13.20 20.15 46.65
N TRP A 377 12.50 20.42 45.55
CA TRP A 377 11.06 20.64 45.55
C TRP A 377 10.35 19.43 44.99
N LEU A 378 9.38 18.90 45.72
CA LEU A 378 8.48 17.83 45.32
C LEU A 378 7.12 18.45 45.11
N ARG A 379 6.72 18.61 43.83
CA ARG A 379 5.47 19.28 43.47
C ARG A 379 4.54 18.33 42.74
N ALA A 380 3.22 18.49 42.94
CA ALA A 380 2.24 17.75 42.21
C ALA A 380 1.15 18.68 41.64
N PHE A 381 0.70 18.37 40.41
CA PHE A 381 -0.27 19.18 39.68
C PHE A 381 -1.36 18.29 39.14
N ASP A 382 -2.62 18.75 39.28
CA ASP A 382 -3.78 18.09 38.67
C ASP A 382 -3.98 18.63 37.24
N LEU A 383 -3.98 17.73 36.25
CA LEU A 383 -4.29 18.03 34.86
C LEU A 383 -5.60 17.36 34.39
N GLY A 384 -6.44 16.95 35.35
CA GLY A 384 -7.75 16.32 35.08
C GLY A 384 -7.65 14.82 35.01
N ASP A 385 -7.40 14.25 33.82
CA ASP A 385 -7.25 12.79 33.63
C ASP A 385 -5.86 12.26 34.05
N ARG A 386 -4.89 13.15 34.23
CA ARG A 386 -3.52 12.84 34.63
C ARG A 386 -3.05 13.74 35.77
N VAL A 387 -2.20 13.19 36.58
CA VAL A 387 -1.45 13.92 37.64
C VAL A 387 -0.01 14.03 37.20
N VAL A 388 0.59 15.21 37.28
CA VAL A 388 2.01 15.43 37.04
C VAL A 388 2.71 15.62 38.36
N VAL A 389 3.77 14.85 38.62
CA VAL A 389 4.67 15.01 39.75
C VAL A 389 6.00 15.53 39.22
N ARG A 390 6.52 16.57 39.86
CA ARG A 390 7.79 17.24 39.54
C ARG A 390 8.75 17.19 40.70
N VAL A 391 9.94 16.68 40.47
CA VAL A 391 11.08 16.69 41.37
C VAL A 391 12.11 17.67 40.81
N GLU A 392 12.30 18.80 41.47
CA GLU A 392 13.17 19.88 41.04
C GLU A 392 14.28 20.12 42.06
N ASP A 393 15.50 20.38 41.62
CA ASP A 393 16.67 20.62 42.43
C ASP A 393 17.44 21.87 41.99
N ASP A 394 18.22 22.46 42.93
CA ASP A 394 19.13 23.56 42.67
C ASP A 394 20.61 23.11 42.51
N GLY A 395 20.83 21.88 42.03
CA GLY A 395 22.15 21.29 41.84
C GLY A 395 22.91 21.81 40.61
N GLU A 396 23.99 21.09 40.24
CA GLU A 396 24.90 21.51 39.14
C GLU A 396 24.27 21.55 37.76
N GLY A 397 23.07 20.94 37.56
CA GLY A 397 22.39 20.85 36.26
C GLY A 397 23.09 19.88 35.32
N ILE A 398 22.45 19.66 34.15
CA ILE A 398 22.87 18.69 33.12
C ILE A 398 23.05 19.41 31.78
N PRO A 399 24.19 19.23 31.07
CA PRO A 399 24.38 19.77 29.73
C PRO A 399 23.35 19.24 28.73
N PRO A 400 22.87 20.06 27.77
CA PRO A 400 21.79 19.70 26.84
C PRO A 400 22.07 18.44 25.99
N GLU A 401 23.34 18.21 25.65
CA GLU A 401 23.76 17.04 24.85
C GLU A 401 23.54 15.70 25.56
N HIS A 402 23.38 15.70 26.87
CA HIS A 402 23.16 14.50 27.68
C HIS A 402 21.67 14.20 27.91
N LEU A 403 20.79 15.22 27.82
CA LEU A 403 19.35 15.06 28.14
C LEU A 403 18.65 13.93 27.38
N PRO A 404 18.87 13.73 26.07
CA PRO A 404 18.21 12.66 25.31
C PRO A 404 18.59 11.24 25.77
N HIS A 405 19.76 11.10 26.40
CA HIS A 405 20.36 9.81 26.76
C HIS A 405 20.21 9.42 28.25
N LEU A 406 19.69 10.30 29.08
CA LEU A 406 19.65 10.10 30.54
C LEU A 406 18.89 8.84 30.97
N PHE A 407 17.91 8.39 30.21
CA PHE A 407 17.09 7.22 30.50
C PHE A 407 17.63 5.92 29.87
N GLU A 408 18.77 6.02 29.14
CA GLU A 408 19.44 4.83 28.59
C GLU A 408 20.15 4.05 29.72
N ARG A 409 20.18 2.72 29.57
CA ARG A 409 20.84 1.84 30.52
C ARG A 409 22.36 2.11 30.58
N PHE A 410 22.95 2.22 31.77
CA PHE A 410 24.38 2.49 32.03
C PHE A 410 24.88 3.85 31.54
N TYR A 411 23.98 4.74 31.11
CA TYR A 411 24.36 6.08 30.69
C TYR A 411 24.74 6.95 31.86
N ARG A 412 25.78 7.79 31.69
CA ARG A 412 26.36 8.67 32.76
C ARG A 412 27.00 9.88 32.09
N VAL A 413 26.78 11.06 32.65
CA VAL A 413 27.31 12.33 32.15
C VAL A 413 28.83 12.40 32.32
N ASP A 414 29.35 11.97 33.50
CA ASP A 414 30.80 11.95 33.81
C ASP A 414 31.19 10.61 34.44
N LYS A 415 31.96 9.78 33.68
CA LYS A 415 32.40 8.44 34.13
C LYS A 415 33.39 8.46 35.30
N ALA A 416 34.13 9.55 35.49
CA ALA A 416 35.18 9.62 36.50
C ALA A 416 34.61 10.12 37.86
N ARG A 417 33.89 11.24 37.85
CA ARG A 417 33.31 11.89 39.04
C ARG A 417 32.19 11.10 39.70
N ASP A 418 31.38 10.44 38.86
CA ASP A 418 30.27 9.61 39.31
C ASP A 418 30.71 8.27 39.93
N ARG A 419 31.96 7.76 39.67
CA ARG A 419 32.46 6.57 40.36
C ARG A 419 32.60 6.80 41.87
N GLU A 420 33.05 7.95 42.27
CA GLU A 420 33.19 8.32 43.70
C GLU A 420 31.82 8.52 44.37
N ARG A 421 30.80 8.98 43.62
CA ARG A 421 29.44 9.23 44.13
C ARG A 421 28.50 8.02 44.04
N GLY A 422 28.97 6.84 43.58
CA GLY A 422 28.26 5.55 43.68
C GLY A 422 27.08 5.33 42.73
N GLY A 423 27.02 6.03 41.57
CA GLY A 423 25.94 5.88 40.59
C GLY A 423 26.09 4.61 39.73
N SER A 424 25.03 3.82 39.58
CA SER A 424 24.97 2.63 38.69
C SER A 424 24.73 2.94 37.22
N GLY A 425 24.12 4.10 36.91
CA GLY A 425 23.61 4.45 35.60
C GLY A 425 22.33 3.67 35.22
N LEU A 426 21.72 2.99 36.18
CA LEU A 426 20.49 2.20 35.96
C LEU A 426 19.26 2.84 36.63
N GLY A 427 19.45 3.74 37.62
CA GLY A 427 18.35 4.32 38.39
C GLY A 427 17.29 5.04 37.55
N LEU A 428 17.71 5.89 36.60
CA LEU A 428 16.77 6.58 35.71
C LEU A 428 16.11 5.64 34.70
N ALA A 429 16.79 4.58 34.25
CA ALA A 429 16.21 3.55 33.42
C ALA A 429 15.13 2.74 34.16
N ILE A 430 15.34 2.47 35.48
CA ILE A 430 14.36 1.85 36.38
C ILE A 430 13.16 2.78 36.56
N VAL A 431 13.39 4.07 36.83
CA VAL A 431 12.32 5.07 36.93
C VAL A 431 11.44 5.06 35.68
N LYS A 432 12.03 5.13 34.50
CA LYS A 432 11.32 5.10 33.25
C LYS A 432 10.49 3.81 33.09
N ALA A 433 11.09 2.65 33.37
CA ALA A 433 10.41 1.36 33.26
C ALA A 433 9.23 1.23 34.25
N ILE A 434 9.35 1.73 35.47
CA ILE A 434 8.26 1.76 36.46
C ILE A 434 7.12 2.64 35.96
N LEU A 435 7.43 3.86 35.49
CA LEU A 435 6.39 4.79 35.01
C LEU A 435 5.69 4.28 33.77
N GLU A 436 6.40 3.72 32.78
CA GLU A 436 5.81 3.07 31.60
C GLU A 436 4.86 1.93 31.99
N ALA A 437 5.24 1.12 32.98
CA ALA A 437 4.39 0.05 33.50
C ALA A 437 3.09 0.56 34.18
N HIS A 438 3.11 1.81 34.70
CA HIS A 438 1.93 2.50 35.25
C HIS A 438 1.14 3.30 34.19
N GLY A 439 1.51 3.23 32.89
CA GLY A 439 0.89 4.06 31.84
C GLY A 439 1.27 5.54 31.94
N GLY A 440 2.40 5.83 32.59
CA GLY A 440 2.98 7.16 32.76
C GLY A 440 4.05 7.49 31.74
N GLU A 441 4.47 8.76 31.74
CA GLU A 441 5.58 9.27 30.94
C GLU A 441 6.50 10.09 31.83
N ILE A 442 7.80 10.17 31.47
CA ILE A 442 8.80 10.96 32.17
C ILE A 442 9.55 11.87 31.20
N TRP A 443 9.83 13.09 31.62
CA TRP A 443 10.68 14.06 30.91
C TRP A 443 11.57 14.82 31.86
N VAL A 444 12.56 15.55 31.35
CA VAL A 444 13.56 16.29 32.11
C VAL A 444 13.80 17.65 31.48
N GLU A 445 13.93 18.65 32.33
CA GLU A 445 14.36 20.01 32.02
C GLU A 445 15.58 20.34 32.89
N SER A 446 16.66 20.79 32.31
CA SER A 446 17.88 21.12 33.08
C SER A 446 18.69 22.20 32.39
N GLN A 447 19.34 23.02 33.22
CA GLN A 447 20.29 24.02 32.76
C GLN A 447 21.51 23.98 33.70
N VAL A 448 22.69 23.93 33.09
CA VAL A 448 23.96 23.91 33.87
C VAL A 448 24.03 25.10 34.83
N GLY A 449 24.26 24.83 36.09
CA GLY A 449 24.34 25.81 37.18
C GLY A 449 23.00 26.34 37.72
N GLN A 450 21.85 25.85 37.17
CA GLN A 450 20.53 26.26 37.66
C GLN A 450 19.71 25.10 38.24
N GLY A 451 20.22 23.86 38.10
CA GLY A 451 19.57 22.66 38.62
C GLY A 451 18.85 21.84 37.57
N THR A 452 18.09 20.84 38.02
CA THR A 452 17.37 19.89 37.18
C THR A 452 15.95 19.71 37.70
N ALA A 453 15.01 19.55 36.76
CA ALA A 453 13.63 19.20 37.05
C ALA A 453 13.23 17.94 36.27
N PHE A 454 13.00 16.86 36.98
CA PHE A 454 12.35 15.66 36.44
C PHE A 454 10.85 15.74 36.67
N SER A 455 10.09 15.56 35.62
CA SER A 455 8.63 15.55 35.68
C SER A 455 8.08 14.25 35.12
N PHE A 456 7.07 13.69 35.76
CA PHE A 456 6.40 12.49 35.26
C PHE A 456 4.90 12.58 35.42
N SER A 457 4.15 11.90 34.53
CA SER A 457 2.70 11.87 34.57
C SER A 457 2.19 10.49 34.92
N LEU A 458 1.10 10.42 35.69
CA LEU A 458 0.38 9.19 36.03
C LEU A 458 -1.12 9.37 35.78
N PRO A 459 -1.91 8.29 35.51
CA PRO A 459 -3.35 8.35 35.48
C PRO A 459 -3.93 8.82 36.81
N SER A 460 -4.86 9.79 36.77
CA SER A 460 -5.60 10.26 37.93
C SER A 460 -6.50 9.16 38.49
N ALA A 461 -6.73 9.17 39.80
CA ALA A 461 -7.65 8.26 40.47
C ALA A 461 -8.66 9.00 41.33
N ALA A 462 -9.85 8.43 41.50
CA ALA A 462 -10.79 8.90 42.51
C ALA A 462 -10.28 8.52 43.93
N PRO A 463 -10.60 9.32 44.96
CA PRO A 463 -10.32 8.96 46.34
C PRO A 463 -10.95 7.61 46.68
N PRO A 464 -10.29 6.81 47.58
CA PRO A 464 -10.89 5.58 48.01
C PRO A 464 -12.21 5.81 48.75
N PRO A 465 -13.20 4.93 48.67
CA PRO A 465 -14.42 5.08 49.43
C PRO A 465 -14.10 5.13 50.93
N PRO A 466 -14.83 5.94 51.72
CA PRO A 466 -14.58 6.04 53.17
C PRO A 466 -14.68 4.65 53.80
N PRO A 467 -13.85 4.37 54.81
CA PRO A 467 -13.90 3.06 55.50
C PRO A 467 -15.31 2.86 56.06
N ARG A 468 -15.86 1.68 55.82
CA ARG A 468 -17.20 1.27 56.32
C ARG A 468 -17.17 1.04 57.82
#